data_edcdfaafbd2cb174348f4f9571243894
#
_entry.id   edcdfaafbd2cb174348f4f9571243894
#
_cell.length_a   1.000
_cell.length_b   1.000
_cell.length_c   1.000
_cell.angle_alpha   90.00
_cell.angle_beta   90.00
_cell.angle_gamma   90.00
#
_symmetry.space_group_name_H-M   'P 1'
#
loop_
_entity.id
_entity.type
_entity.pdbx_description
1 polymer ?
#
loop_
_entity_poly.entity_id
_entity_poly.type
_entity_poly.pdbx_seq_one_letter_code
_entity_poly.pdbx_strand_id
1 'polypeptide(L)'
;LRTGDVVQFEAKAYDKRGKEVSDAPFEFSFKGKSYDKSNTASGLIDNDGRFVADVAGNYLVTVSVGNITNSQALNVYERNVKRDVVKVGKGLVNDKHTSDFWVFEGADGRDYAVTGTWGADGTSYFWDVTDPANILKIDSVQVDARTVNDVKVSEDGRICIIGRGRSI
;
A
#
# COMPACT_ATOMS: atom_id res chain seq x y z
N LEU A 1 -18.80 9.61 -4.49
CA LEU A 1 -17.51 9.08 -4.00
C LEU A 1 -17.52 8.93 -2.49
N ARG A 2 -16.59 8.14 -1.97
CA ARG A 2 -16.32 8.03 -0.54
C ARG A 2 -14.87 8.39 -0.26
N THR A 3 -14.56 8.78 0.96
CA THR A 3 -13.18 9.06 1.38
C THR A 3 -12.27 7.86 1.06
N GLY A 4 -11.11 8.15 0.44
CA GLY A 4 -10.16 7.15 -0.03
C GLY A 4 -10.48 6.51 -1.39
N ASP A 5 -11.59 6.85 -2.05
CA ASP A 5 -11.81 6.45 -3.45
C ASP A 5 -10.88 7.27 -4.35
N VAL A 6 -10.20 6.58 -5.26
CA VAL A 6 -9.39 7.23 -6.31
C VAL A 6 -10.24 7.40 -7.56
N VAL A 7 -10.23 8.61 -8.11
CA VAL A 7 -10.93 8.95 -9.36
C VAL A 7 -9.94 9.48 -10.38
N GLN A 8 -10.02 8.95 -11.59
CA GLN A 8 -9.26 9.43 -12.73
C GLN A 8 -10.04 10.54 -13.46
N PHE A 9 -9.44 11.71 -13.57
CA PHE A 9 -9.91 12.79 -14.45
C PHE A 9 -9.09 12.75 -15.74
N GLU A 10 -9.78 12.82 -16.85
CA GLU A 10 -9.20 12.95 -18.18
C GLU A 10 -9.52 14.32 -18.77
N ALA A 11 -8.55 14.91 -19.44
CA ALA A 11 -8.70 16.18 -20.13
C ALA A 11 -8.25 16.07 -21.58
N LYS A 12 -8.95 16.77 -22.48
CA LYS A 12 -8.60 16.89 -23.89
C LYS A 12 -8.64 18.34 -24.30
N ALA A 13 -7.62 18.76 -25.00
CA ALA A 13 -7.56 20.11 -25.62
C ALA A 13 -7.82 20.01 -27.11
N TYR A 14 -8.54 21.01 -27.65
CA TYR A 14 -8.82 21.09 -29.05
C TYR A 14 -8.43 22.48 -29.57
N ASP A 15 -7.89 22.53 -30.77
CA ASP A 15 -7.61 23.79 -31.47
C ASP A 15 -8.90 24.44 -32.00
N LYS A 16 -8.77 25.64 -32.58
CA LYS A 16 -9.91 26.42 -33.17
C LYS A 16 -10.63 25.67 -34.31
N ARG A 17 -10.01 24.63 -34.86
CA ARG A 17 -10.58 23.82 -35.96
C ARG A 17 -11.18 22.50 -35.44
N GLY A 18 -11.18 22.32 -34.14
CA GLY A 18 -11.68 21.10 -33.50
C GLY A 18 -10.73 19.88 -33.56
N LYS A 19 -9.45 20.12 -33.91
CA LYS A 19 -8.43 19.04 -33.88
C LYS A 19 -7.86 18.92 -32.48
N GLU A 20 -7.74 17.68 -31.99
CA GLU A 20 -7.13 17.38 -30.70
C GLU A 20 -5.65 17.78 -30.68
N VAL A 21 -5.23 18.42 -29.59
CA VAL A 21 -3.84 18.79 -29.30
C VAL A 21 -3.29 17.76 -28.32
N SER A 22 -2.51 16.79 -28.80
CA SER A 22 -2.05 15.62 -28.02
C SER A 22 -1.09 15.97 -26.90
N ASP A 23 -0.30 17.03 -27.03
CA ASP A 23 0.77 17.38 -26.08
C ASP A 23 0.42 18.62 -25.25
N ALA A 24 -0.87 18.84 -25.00
CA ALA A 24 -1.31 19.97 -24.18
C ALA A 24 -0.84 19.78 -22.72
N PRO A 25 -0.12 20.78 -22.15
CA PRO A 25 0.41 20.68 -20.78
C PRO A 25 -0.71 20.94 -19.77
N PHE A 26 -1.43 19.89 -19.39
CA PHE A 26 -2.48 19.98 -18.39
C PHE A 26 -1.91 20.12 -16.98
N GLU A 27 -2.50 21.01 -16.21
CA GLU A 27 -2.27 21.16 -14.78
C GLU A 27 -3.57 20.88 -14.04
N PHE A 28 -3.54 19.96 -13.08
CA PHE A 28 -4.68 19.64 -12.24
C PHE A 28 -4.54 20.28 -10.86
N SER A 29 -5.65 20.76 -10.34
CA SER A 29 -5.74 21.31 -9.00
C SER A 29 -7.12 21.02 -8.39
N PHE A 30 -7.28 21.19 -7.09
CA PHE A 30 -8.59 21.09 -6.47
C PHE A 30 -8.77 22.13 -5.36
N LYS A 31 -10.04 22.42 -5.07
CA LYS A 31 -10.48 23.13 -3.87
C LYS A 31 -11.56 22.28 -3.21
N GLY A 32 -11.60 22.30 -1.88
CA GLY A 32 -12.58 21.53 -1.13
C GLY A 32 -13.19 22.32 0.02
N LYS A 33 -14.41 21.92 0.40
CA LYS A 33 -15.09 22.40 1.60
C LYS A 33 -15.64 21.18 2.33
N SER A 34 -15.12 20.94 3.55
CA SER A 34 -15.61 19.87 4.41
C SER A 34 -17.09 20.05 4.77
N TYR A 35 -17.81 18.96 4.94
CA TYR A 35 -19.16 18.96 5.52
C TYR A 35 -19.11 19.25 7.00
N ASP A 36 -18.08 18.79 7.69
CA ASP A 36 -17.83 19.13 9.09
C ASP A 36 -17.01 20.43 9.17
N LYS A 37 -17.58 21.45 9.77
CA LYS A 37 -16.94 22.77 9.92
C LYS A 37 -15.70 22.75 10.81
N SER A 38 -15.52 21.73 11.64
CA SER A 38 -14.33 21.54 12.49
C SER A 38 -13.15 21.00 11.72
N ASN A 39 -13.37 20.45 10.51
CA ASN A 39 -12.34 19.84 9.67
C ASN A 39 -12.06 20.71 8.44
N THR A 40 -10.79 20.75 8.03
CA THR A 40 -10.40 21.31 6.75
C THR A 40 -10.52 20.23 5.67
N ALA A 41 -11.07 20.59 4.50
CA ALA A 41 -11.10 19.69 3.37
C ALA A 41 -9.66 19.33 2.96
N SER A 42 -9.39 18.05 2.76
CA SER A 42 -8.08 17.52 2.47
C SER A 42 -8.15 16.42 1.40
N GLY A 43 -7.11 16.30 0.62
CA GLY A 43 -7.00 15.35 -0.49
C GLY A 43 -5.71 15.53 -1.27
N LEU A 44 -5.58 14.79 -2.34
CA LEU A 44 -4.47 14.86 -3.27
C LEU A 44 -4.98 14.75 -4.71
N ILE A 45 -4.36 15.50 -5.61
CA ILE A 45 -4.47 15.28 -7.05
C ILE A 45 -3.07 15.30 -7.66
N ASP A 46 -2.76 14.33 -8.53
CA ASP A 46 -1.49 14.27 -9.23
C ASP A 46 -1.58 14.87 -10.64
N ASN A 47 -0.42 14.97 -11.31
CA ASN A 47 -0.33 15.53 -12.65
C ASN A 47 -1.03 14.68 -13.72
N ASP A 48 -1.30 13.41 -13.43
CA ASP A 48 -2.03 12.51 -14.33
C ASP A 48 -3.55 12.61 -14.13
N GLY A 49 -4.01 13.47 -13.20
CA GLY A 49 -5.42 13.69 -12.91
C GLY A 49 -6.05 12.66 -11.96
N ARG A 50 -5.26 11.89 -11.21
CA ARG A 50 -5.79 11.00 -10.16
C ARG A 50 -6.07 11.80 -8.89
N PHE A 51 -7.32 11.83 -8.50
CA PHE A 51 -7.80 12.55 -7.31
C PHE A 51 -8.24 11.57 -6.23
N VAL A 52 -7.90 11.88 -4.98
CA VAL A 52 -8.41 11.23 -3.78
C VAL A 52 -8.69 12.27 -2.70
N ALA A 53 -9.77 12.12 -1.96
CA ALA A 53 -10.05 12.92 -0.76
C ALA A 53 -10.10 12.04 0.49
N ASP A 54 -9.53 12.51 1.57
CA ASP A 54 -9.51 11.87 2.89
C ASP A 54 -10.54 12.47 3.85
N VAL A 55 -11.10 13.63 3.55
CA VAL A 55 -12.16 14.29 4.31
C VAL A 55 -13.44 14.39 3.47
N ALA A 56 -14.57 14.06 4.08
CA ALA A 56 -15.88 14.19 3.42
C ALA A 56 -16.23 15.67 3.17
N GLY A 57 -16.72 15.96 1.95
CA GLY A 57 -16.98 17.33 1.57
C GLY A 57 -17.36 17.50 0.11
N ASN A 58 -17.55 18.77 -0.28
CA ASN A 58 -17.70 19.18 -1.66
C ASN A 58 -16.34 19.58 -2.21
N TYR A 59 -15.98 19.05 -3.36
CA TYR A 59 -14.71 19.32 -4.03
C TYR A 59 -14.97 19.84 -5.43
N LEU A 60 -14.10 20.73 -5.88
CA LEU A 60 -14.05 21.22 -7.24
C LEU A 60 -12.66 20.91 -7.79
N VAL A 61 -12.60 19.95 -8.70
CA VAL A 61 -11.37 19.64 -9.45
C VAL A 61 -11.32 20.52 -10.67
N THR A 62 -10.19 21.15 -10.91
CA THR A 62 -9.95 22.08 -12.02
C THR A 62 -8.76 21.59 -12.81
N VAL A 63 -8.90 21.51 -14.12
CA VAL A 63 -7.82 21.36 -15.08
C VAL A 63 -7.57 22.67 -15.79
N SER A 64 -6.30 23.01 -16.01
CA SER A 64 -5.88 24.20 -16.74
C SER A 64 -4.87 23.86 -17.85
N VAL A 65 -4.94 24.65 -18.91
CA VAL A 65 -3.97 24.69 -20.01
C VAL A 65 -3.79 26.15 -20.42
N GLY A 66 -2.65 26.73 -20.08
CA GLY A 66 -2.46 28.17 -20.24
C GLY A 66 -3.53 28.97 -19.48
N ASN A 67 -4.29 29.81 -20.17
CA ASN A 67 -5.36 30.61 -19.57
C ASN A 67 -6.76 29.95 -19.63
N ILE A 68 -6.86 28.73 -20.14
CA ILE A 68 -8.12 28.01 -20.28
C ILE A 68 -8.27 27.08 -19.11
N THR A 69 -9.42 27.12 -18.45
CA THR A 69 -9.73 26.25 -17.32
C THR A 69 -11.07 25.58 -17.53
N ASN A 70 -11.19 24.35 -17.04
CA ASN A 70 -12.45 23.65 -16.88
C ASN A 70 -12.50 22.98 -15.48
N SER A 71 -13.69 22.90 -14.91
CA SER A 71 -13.83 22.38 -13.54
C SER A 71 -15.01 21.44 -13.42
N GLN A 72 -14.85 20.42 -12.58
CA GLN A 72 -15.91 19.49 -12.23
C GLN A 72 -16.09 19.42 -10.73
N ALA A 73 -17.32 19.60 -10.29
CA ALA A 73 -17.70 19.44 -8.90
C ALA A 73 -17.99 17.97 -8.58
N LEU A 74 -17.64 17.55 -7.38
CA LEU A 74 -17.93 16.21 -6.86
C LEU A 74 -18.19 16.24 -5.35
N ASN A 75 -19.00 15.29 -4.91
CA ASN A 75 -19.33 15.09 -3.52
C ASN A 75 -18.58 13.83 -3.01
N VAL A 76 -17.90 13.97 -1.90
CA VAL A 76 -17.21 12.89 -1.20
C VAL A 76 -17.86 12.68 0.15
N TYR A 77 -18.33 11.48 0.41
CA TYR A 77 -18.99 11.09 1.65
C TYR A 77 -18.06 10.23 2.52
N GLU A 78 -18.32 10.19 3.81
CA GLU A 78 -17.59 9.31 4.72
C GLU A 78 -17.67 7.86 4.28
N ARG A 79 -16.54 7.17 4.38
CA ARG A 79 -16.48 5.73 4.13
C ARG A 79 -16.87 4.93 5.40
N ASN A 80 -17.64 5.24 6.22
CA ASN A 80 -18.11 4.56 7.43
C ASN A 80 -17.90 3.02 7.46
N VAL A 81 -16.65 2.59 7.22
CA VAL A 81 -16.26 1.19 7.32
C VAL A 81 -15.43 1.02 8.59
N LYS A 82 -16.02 0.44 9.61
CA LYS A 82 -15.28 -0.07 10.76
C LYS A 82 -14.87 -1.49 10.45
N ARG A 83 -13.59 -1.77 10.56
CA ARG A 83 -13.05 -3.12 10.48
C ARG A 83 -12.33 -3.41 11.78
N ASP A 84 -12.74 -4.45 12.46
CA ASP A 84 -12.04 -4.94 13.65
C ASP A 84 -10.95 -5.89 13.19
N VAL A 85 -9.76 -5.73 13.75
CA VAL A 85 -8.66 -6.68 13.58
C VAL A 85 -8.71 -7.65 14.75
N VAL A 86 -8.96 -8.92 14.44
CA VAL A 86 -8.97 -9.99 15.42
C VAL A 86 -7.70 -10.81 15.27
N LYS A 87 -6.96 -10.97 16.37
CA LYS A 87 -5.81 -11.89 16.39
C LYS A 87 -6.32 -13.32 16.37
N VAL A 88 -6.06 -14.04 15.29
CA VAL A 88 -6.48 -15.44 15.09
C VAL A 88 -5.46 -16.41 15.69
N GLY A 89 -4.16 -16.14 15.51
CA GLY A 89 -3.09 -17.00 16.02
C GLY A 89 -1.81 -16.22 16.31
N LYS A 90 -0.80 -16.93 16.78
CA LYS A 90 0.53 -16.38 17.06
C LYS A 90 1.60 -17.45 16.94
N GLY A 91 2.62 -17.21 16.09
CA GLY A 91 3.88 -17.94 16.10
C GLY A 91 4.86 -17.30 17.09
N LEU A 92 5.51 -18.07 17.93
CA LEU A 92 6.45 -17.57 18.95
C LEU A 92 7.88 -17.94 18.59
N VAL A 93 8.77 -16.96 18.57
CA VAL A 93 10.22 -17.11 18.52
C VAL A 93 10.87 -16.77 19.85
N ASN A 94 10.20 -16.98 20.97
CA ASN A 94 10.68 -16.73 22.33
C ASN A 94 11.74 -15.59 22.35
N ASP A 95 12.13 -15.03 23.36
CA ASP A 95 13.25 -14.11 23.64
C ASP A 95 13.96 -13.35 22.47
N LYS A 96 13.51 -13.48 21.21
CA LYS A 96 14.08 -12.81 20.04
C LYS A 96 13.05 -11.93 19.35
N HIS A 97 13.53 -10.83 18.71
CA HIS A 97 12.70 -9.95 17.92
C HIS A 97 12.62 -10.45 16.48
N THR A 98 11.43 -10.49 15.91
CA THR A 98 11.23 -10.67 14.46
C THR A 98 11.57 -9.38 13.75
N SER A 99 12.32 -9.47 12.64
CA SER A 99 12.72 -8.32 11.83
C SER A 99 11.79 -8.13 10.63
N ASP A 100 11.66 -9.18 9.82
CA ASP A 100 10.90 -9.20 8.58
C ASP A 100 10.14 -10.51 8.46
N PHE A 101 9.16 -10.56 7.57
CA PHE A 101 8.46 -11.80 7.24
C PHE A 101 8.00 -11.81 5.79
N TRP A 102 7.87 -13.01 5.24
CA TRP A 102 7.30 -13.25 3.92
C TRP A 102 6.35 -14.44 3.99
N VAL A 103 5.16 -14.30 3.39
CA VAL A 103 4.18 -15.38 3.28
C VAL A 103 4.12 -15.84 1.83
N PHE A 104 4.07 -17.15 1.61
CA PHE A 104 4.07 -17.76 0.30
C PHE A 104 3.29 -19.08 0.29
N GLU A 105 2.77 -19.44 -0.89
CA GLU A 105 2.24 -20.77 -1.13
C GLU A 105 3.37 -21.74 -1.48
N GLY A 106 3.44 -22.86 -0.79
CA GLY A 106 4.40 -23.93 -1.08
C GLY A 106 4.01 -24.75 -2.29
N ALA A 107 4.97 -25.52 -2.82
CA ALA A 107 4.75 -26.39 -3.96
C ALA A 107 3.70 -27.51 -3.72
N ASP A 108 3.32 -27.71 -2.47
CA ASP A 108 2.28 -28.63 -2.01
C ASP A 108 0.90 -27.97 -1.82
N GLY A 109 0.78 -26.69 -2.14
CA GLY A 109 -0.46 -25.90 -2.04
C GLY A 109 -0.82 -25.49 -0.60
N ARG A 110 0.14 -25.57 0.34
CA ARG A 110 -0.03 -25.10 1.71
C ARG A 110 0.55 -23.70 1.86
N ASP A 111 0.04 -22.95 2.82
CA ASP A 111 0.54 -21.62 3.14
C ASP A 111 1.69 -21.69 4.15
N TYR A 112 2.78 -21.01 3.81
CA TYR A 112 3.97 -20.93 4.64
C TYR A 112 4.37 -19.49 4.91
N ALA A 113 5.13 -19.29 5.98
CA ALA A 113 5.80 -18.04 6.26
C ALA A 113 7.27 -18.27 6.59
N VAL A 114 8.12 -17.32 6.23
CA VAL A 114 9.50 -17.23 6.72
C VAL A 114 9.65 -15.93 7.48
N THR A 115 10.35 -15.97 8.61
CA THR A 115 10.64 -14.79 9.43
C THR A 115 12.14 -14.67 9.68
N GLY A 116 12.64 -13.42 9.63
CA GLY A 116 13.97 -13.10 10.09
C GLY A 116 14.00 -12.74 11.58
N THR A 117 15.20 -12.57 12.14
CA THR A 117 15.43 -12.13 13.52
C THR A 117 16.33 -10.90 13.57
N TRP A 118 16.06 -10.01 14.51
CA TRP A 118 16.81 -8.77 14.69
C TRP A 118 17.55 -8.75 16.01
N GLY A 119 18.84 -8.36 15.92
CA GLY A 119 19.68 -8.25 17.11
C GLY A 119 19.88 -9.59 17.86
N ALA A 120 19.86 -10.70 17.12
CA ALA A 120 19.93 -12.06 17.65
C ALA A 120 21.14 -12.83 17.11
N ASP A 121 20.94 -14.03 16.63
CA ASP A 121 21.98 -14.97 16.21
C ASP A 121 21.92 -15.31 14.71
N GLY A 122 21.20 -14.53 13.91
CA GLY A 122 21.06 -14.76 12.46
C GLY A 122 20.15 -15.92 12.11
N THR A 123 19.25 -16.33 12.99
CA THR A 123 18.32 -17.41 12.70
C THR A 123 17.08 -16.90 11.95
N SER A 124 16.73 -17.56 10.87
CA SER A 124 15.44 -17.47 10.21
C SER A 124 14.59 -18.66 10.57
N TYR A 125 13.28 -18.46 10.77
CA TYR A 125 12.33 -19.50 11.09
C TYR A 125 11.32 -19.68 9.97
N PHE A 126 10.97 -20.94 9.70
CA PHE A 126 9.95 -21.34 8.75
C PHE A 126 8.71 -21.85 9.50
N TRP A 127 7.56 -21.45 9.02
CA TRP A 127 6.28 -21.69 9.66
C TRP A 127 5.28 -22.24 8.66
N ASP A 128 4.50 -23.22 9.08
CA ASP A 128 3.25 -23.58 8.44
C ASP A 128 2.16 -22.68 9.01
N VAL A 129 1.53 -21.89 8.14
CA VAL A 129 0.46 -20.95 8.48
C VAL A 129 -0.86 -21.28 7.77
N THR A 130 -0.96 -22.48 7.20
CA THR A 130 -2.16 -22.99 6.51
C THR A 130 -3.39 -22.91 7.40
N ASP A 131 -3.25 -23.28 8.69
CA ASP A 131 -4.24 -22.96 9.71
C ASP A 131 -3.72 -21.79 10.57
N PRO A 132 -4.22 -20.57 10.36
CA PRO A 132 -3.73 -19.39 11.07
C PRO A 132 -4.04 -19.42 12.57
N ALA A 133 -4.95 -20.29 13.04
CA ALA A 133 -5.21 -20.49 14.46
C ALA A 133 -4.16 -21.42 15.12
N ASN A 134 -3.51 -22.28 14.34
CA ASN A 134 -2.55 -23.27 14.77
C ASN A 134 -1.23 -23.16 14.00
N ILE A 135 -0.56 -22.03 14.14
CA ILE A 135 0.73 -21.77 13.48
C ILE A 135 1.81 -22.70 14.03
N LEU A 136 2.47 -23.46 13.15
CA LEU A 136 3.50 -24.42 13.50
C LEU A 136 4.86 -23.96 12.98
N LYS A 137 5.85 -23.89 13.87
CA LYS A 137 7.24 -23.73 13.45
C LYS A 137 7.75 -25.07 12.92
N ILE A 138 8.13 -25.11 11.65
CA ILE A 138 8.51 -26.34 10.95
C ILE A 138 10.02 -26.49 10.77
N ASP A 139 10.75 -25.37 10.65
CA ASP A 139 12.20 -25.40 10.43
C ASP A 139 12.86 -24.09 10.86
N SER A 140 14.19 -24.10 10.91
CA SER A 140 15.02 -22.91 11.11
C SER A 140 16.38 -23.04 10.45
N VAL A 141 16.89 -21.93 9.93
CA VAL A 141 18.23 -21.84 9.33
C VAL A 141 18.98 -20.71 10.01
N GLN A 142 20.18 -21.00 10.47
CA GLN A 142 21.08 -20.00 11.04
C GLN A 142 22.15 -19.61 10.02
N VAL A 143 22.33 -18.32 9.82
CA VAL A 143 23.39 -17.74 8.99
C VAL A 143 24.36 -16.97 9.88
N ASP A 144 25.61 -16.81 9.43
CA ASP A 144 26.64 -16.02 10.13
C ASP A 144 26.27 -14.52 10.07
N ALA A 145 25.36 -14.11 10.94
CA ALA A 145 24.88 -12.74 11.06
C ALA A 145 24.28 -12.48 12.45
N ARG A 146 24.29 -11.22 12.86
CA ARG A 146 23.56 -10.78 14.04
C ARG A 146 22.07 -10.58 13.74
N THR A 147 21.75 -10.22 12.51
CA THR A 147 20.40 -9.86 12.07
C THR A 147 20.12 -10.44 10.70
N VAL A 148 19.00 -11.10 10.55
CA VAL A 148 18.37 -11.38 9.26
C VAL A 148 17.37 -10.29 9.02
N ASN A 149 17.70 -9.35 8.15
CA ASN A 149 16.98 -8.08 8.02
C ASN A 149 15.89 -8.12 6.97
N ASP A 150 16.01 -9.02 6.00
CA ASP A 150 15.09 -9.14 4.88
C ASP A 150 14.98 -10.60 4.46
N VAL A 151 13.77 -11.06 4.18
CA VAL A 151 13.48 -12.41 3.72
C VAL A 151 12.51 -12.35 2.55
N LYS A 152 12.79 -13.13 1.49
CA LYS A 152 11.92 -13.25 0.32
C LYS A 152 11.92 -14.69 -0.17
N VAL A 153 10.78 -15.12 -0.68
CA VAL A 153 10.64 -16.43 -1.32
C VAL A 153 10.19 -16.22 -2.76
N SER A 154 10.72 -17.02 -3.68
CA SER A 154 10.30 -17.02 -5.08
C SER A 154 8.82 -17.39 -5.23
N GLU A 155 8.21 -16.96 -6.32
CA GLU A 155 6.78 -17.17 -6.59
C GLU A 155 6.41 -18.66 -6.62
N ASP A 156 7.34 -19.53 -7.04
CA ASP A 156 7.16 -20.99 -7.05
C ASP A 156 7.44 -21.68 -5.69
N GLY A 157 7.72 -20.91 -4.63
CA GLY A 157 7.97 -21.40 -3.29
C GLY A 157 9.28 -22.18 -3.08
N ARG A 158 10.20 -22.18 -4.07
CA ARG A 158 11.38 -23.07 -4.06
C ARG A 158 12.67 -22.45 -3.61
N ILE A 159 12.80 -21.13 -3.72
CA ILE A 159 14.03 -20.39 -3.38
C ILE A 159 13.71 -19.36 -2.33
N CYS A 160 14.40 -19.46 -1.18
CA CYS A 160 14.35 -18.43 -0.15
C CYS A 160 15.66 -17.64 -0.16
N ILE A 161 15.55 -16.31 -0.22
CA ILE A 161 16.67 -15.39 -0.10
C ILE A 161 16.61 -14.74 1.27
N ILE A 162 17.74 -14.77 1.98
CA ILE A 162 17.90 -14.23 3.32
C ILE A 162 18.94 -13.11 3.27
N GLY A 163 18.50 -11.87 3.48
CA GLY A 163 19.33 -10.70 3.62
C GLY A 163 19.92 -10.60 5.02
N ARG A 164 21.24 -10.53 5.13
CA ARG A 164 21.93 -10.41 6.42
C ARG A 164 22.54 -9.04 6.64
N GLY A 165 22.34 -8.48 7.86
CA GLY A 165 23.06 -7.32 8.34
C GLY A 165 24.31 -7.73 9.11
N ARG A 166 25.49 -7.27 8.72
CA ARG A 166 26.69 -7.33 9.58
C ARG A 166 26.69 -6.11 10.49
N SER A 167 26.97 -6.33 11.78
CA SER A 167 27.47 -5.25 12.64
C SER A 167 28.86 -4.86 12.14
N ILE A 168 29.06 -3.58 11.88
CA ILE A 168 30.39 -3.00 11.78
C ILE A 168 30.93 -2.84 13.18
#